data_683eefb76755c52243258d1d38e3bcb0
#
_entry.id   683eefb76755c52243258d1d38e3bcb0
#
_cell.length_a   1.000
_cell.length_b   1.000
_cell.length_c   1.000
_cell.angle_alpha   90.00
_cell.angle_beta   90.00
_cell.angle_gamma   90.00
#
_symmetry.space_group_name_H-M   'P 1'
#
loop_
_entity.id
_entity.type
_entity.pdbx_description
1 polymer ?
#
loop_
_entity_poly.entity_id
_entity_poly.type
_entity_poly.pdbx_seq_one_letter_code
_entity_poly.pdbx_strand_id
1 'polypeptide(L)'
;PNPETSFHSRLADQADNNNITGLKDTRIDELCDLYDKEFDQQKRAAIIREIDGIVAYHHHSALGWTAPFHRIAYWNKFGQPDSYFSRVGDQSDITSLWWIDAAKQQQVEAANRDASRKLDVGPLEIRFWQDFAKRQAAQ
;
A
#
# COMPACT_ATOMS: atom_id res chain seq x y z
N PRO A 1 -1.31 11.53 0.70
CA PRO A 1 -2.30 11.64 -0.38
C PRO A 1 -3.04 12.95 -0.24
N ASN A 2 -3.35 13.61 -1.38
CA ASN A 2 -4.12 14.83 -1.39
C ASN A 2 -5.62 14.47 -1.48
N PRO A 3 -6.48 14.84 -0.51
CA PRO A 3 -7.89 14.51 -0.52
C PRO A 3 -8.67 15.19 -1.65
N GLU A 4 -8.18 16.33 -2.14
CA GLU A 4 -8.81 17.10 -3.21
C GLU A 4 -9.06 16.25 -4.46
N THR A 5 -8.07 15.45 -4.87
CA THR A 5 -8.15 14.64 -6.09
C THR A 5 -9.26 13.60 -6.06
N SER A 6 -9.68 13.15 -4.88
CA SER A 6 -10.67 12.09 -4.71
C SER A 6 -12.03 12.55 -4.25
N PHE A 7 -12.13 13.73 -3.60
CA PHE A 7 -13.35 14.10 -2.88
C PHE A 7 -13.87 15.51 -3.18
N HIS A 8 -13.10 16.38 -3.85
CA HIS A 8 -13.57 17.75 -4.11
C HIS A 8 -14.69 17.76 -5.15
N SER A 9 -15.79 18.50 -4.84
CA SER A 9 -17.01 18.59 -5.66
C SER A 9 -16.77 19.03 -7.10
N ARG A 10 -15.74 19.85 -7.34
CA ARG A 10 -15.39 20.34 -8.70
C ARG A 10 -15.02 19.22 -9.67
N LEU A 11 -14.64 18.06 -9.16
CA LEU A 11 -14.26 16.90 -9.98
C LEU A 11 -15.45 15.98 -10.26
N ALA A 12 -16.52 16.08 -9.47
CA ALA A 12 -17.63 15.12 -9.47
C ALA A 12 -18.30 14.91 -10.85
N ASP A 13 -18.34 15.95 -11.69
CA ASP A 13 -18.98 15.90 -13.01
C ASP A 13 -17.95 15.84 -14.17
N GLN A 14 -16.66 15.68 -13.85
CA GLN A 14 -15.61 15.59 -14.86
C GLN A 14 -15.38 14.13 -15.25
N ALA A 15 -15.01 13.89 -16.50
CA ALA A 15 -14.56 12.57 -16.94
C ALA A 15 -13.11 12.32 -16.46
N ASP A 16 -12.75 11.05 -16.34
CA ASP A 16 -11.37 10.60 -16.04
C ASP A 16 -10.75 11.23 -14.77
N ASN A 17 -11.51 11.25 -13.68
CA ASN A 17 -11.07 11.76 -12.38
C ASN A 17 -11.20 10.71 -11.28
N ASN A 18 -10.63 11.00 -10.09
CA ASN A 18 -10.64 10.07 -8.96
C ASN A 18 -11.84 10.25 -8.02
N ASN A 19 -12.71 11.26 -8.20
CA ASN A 19 -13.98 11.36 -7.50
C ASN A 19 -15.03 10.47 -8.19
N ILE A 20 -14.76 9.17 -8.22
CA ILE A 20 -15.53 8.17 -8.99
C ILE A 20 -16.97 8.00 -8.51
N THR A 21 -17.26 8.39 -7.26
CA THR A 21 -18.62 8.31 -6.69
C THR A 21 -19.46 9.56 -6.96
N GLY A 22 -18.85 10.60 -7.55
CA GLY A 22 -19.52 11.89 -7.78
C GLY A 22 -19.91 12.61 -6.51
N LEU A 23 -19.17 12.41 -5.40
CA LEU A 23 -19.43 13.06 -4.13
C LEU A 23 -19.35 14.56 -4.26
N LYS A 24 -20.35 15.26 -3.72
CA LYS A 24 -20.41 16.71 -3.61
C LYS A 24 -20.79 17.10 -2.18
N ASP A 25 -19.88 17.75 -1.49
CA ASP A 25 -20.09 18.22 -0.13
C ASP A 25 -19.25 19.46 0.13
N THR A 26 -19.91 20.57 0.47
CA THR A 26 -19.25 21.88 0.66
C THR A 26 -18.24 21.83 1.82
N ARG A 27 -18.52 21.06 2.87
CA ARG A 27 -17.59 20.94 4.00
C ARG A 27 -16.32 20.21 3.59
N ILE A 28 -16.44 19.18 2.77
CA ILE A 28 -15.27 18.47 2.21
C ILE A 28 -14.45 19.42 1.33
N ASP A 29 -15.09 20.26 0.52
CA ASP A 29 -14.38 21.23 -0.32
C ASP A 29 -13.55 22.21 0.51
N GLU A 30 -14.14 22.77 1.58
CA GLU A 30 -13.43 23.63 2.54
C GLU A 30 -12.25 22.91 3.21
N LEU A 31 -12.44 21.65 3.60
CA LEU A 31 -11.41 20.85 4.24
C LEU A 31 -10.27 20.50 3.26
N CYS A 32 -10.54 20.27 1.99
CA CYS A 32 -9.53 20.09 0.96
C CYS A 32 -8.67 21.35 0.81
N ASP A 33 -9.31 22.53 0.74
CA ASP A 33 -8.62 23.81 0.65
C ASP A 33 -7.76 24.12 1.89
N LEU A 34 -8.25 23.73 3.07
CA LEU A 34 -7.49 23.86 4.33
C LEU A 34 -6.30 22.91 4.35
N TYR A 35 -6.48 21.67 3.89
CA TYR A 35 -5.42 20.67 3.85
C TYR A 35 -4.23 21.10 3.01
N ASP A 36 -4.46 21.76 1.88
CA ASP A 36 -3.40 22.22 0.99
C ASP A 36 -2.57 23.37 1.60
N LYS A 37 -3.16 24.12 2.51
CA LYS A 37 -2.51 25.26 3.20
C LYS A 37 -1.88 24.88 4.54
N GLU A 38 -2.20 23.71 5.08
CA GLU A 38 -1.74 23.28 6.40
C GLU A 38 -0.45 22.46 6.26
N PHE A 39 0.59 22.80 7.02
CA PHE A 39 1.88 22.12 7.05
C PHE A 39 2.11 21.32 8.32
N ASP A 40 1.31 21.56 9.37
CA ASP A 40 1.37 20.78 10.60
C ASP A 40 0.77 19.39 10.39
N GLN A 41 1.56 18.34 10.64
CA GLN A 41 1.15 16.96 10.39
C GLN A 41 -0.05 16.54 11.25
N GLN A 42 -0.14 17.01 12.49
CA GLN A 42 -1.26 16.62 13.37
C GLN A 42 -2.56 17.28 12.92
N LYS A 43 -2.50 18.55 12.49
CA LYS A 43 -3.66 19.26 11.95
C LYS A 43 -4.10 18.66 10.62
N ARG A 44 -3.16 18.31 9.72
CA ARG A 44 -3.49 17.59 8.49
C ARG A 44 -4.18 16.25 8.77
N ALA A 45 -3.70 15.50 9.76
CA ALA A 45 -4.34 14.26 10.18
C ALA A 45 -5.76 14.47 10.73
N ALA A 46 -5.99 15.58 11.45
CA ALA A 46 -7.33 15.94 11.93
C ALA A 46 -8.28 16.27 10.78
N ILE A 47 -7.82 17.05 9.79
CA ILE A 47 -8.60 17.36 8.57
C ILE A 47 -8.99 16.07 7.83
N ILE A 48 -8.05 15.16 7.60
CA ILE A 48 -8.34 13.89 6.91
C ILE A 48 -9.36 13.04 7.69
N ARG A 49 -9.27 12.99 9.03
CA ARG A 49 -10.25 12.26 9.84
C ARG A 49 -11.66 12.86 9.74
N GLU A 50 -11.77 14.18 9.65
CA GLU A 50 -13.06 14.84 9.46
C GLU A 50 -13.63 14.49 8.07
N ILE A 51 -12.83 14.59 7.02
CA ILE A 51 -13.23 14.18 5.66
C ILE A 51 -13.70 12.71 5.66
N ASP A 52 -12.92 11.81 6.24
CA ASP A 52 -13.24 10.38 6.32
C ASP A 52 -14.59 10.13 7.02
N GLY A 53 -14.85 10.84 8.10
CA GLY A 53 -16.13 10.78 8.81
C GLY A 53 -17.31 11.23 7.95
N ILE A 54 -17.16 12.33 7.18
CA ILE A 54 -18.22 12.84 6.31
C ILE A 54 -18.46 11.86 5.14
N VAL A 55 -17.38 11.36 4.50
CA VAL A 55 -17.46 10.38 3.41
C VAL A 55 -18.16 9.10 3.87
N ALA A 56 -17.82 8.62 5.08
CA ALA A 56 -18.47 7.46 5.68
C ALA A 56 -19.96 7.69 5.94
N TYR A 57 -20.34 8.88 6.41
CA TYR A 57 -21.73 9.25 6.65
C TYR A 57 -22.58 9.28 5.37
N HIS A 58 -22.01 9.71 4.26
CA HIS A 58 -22.70 9.74 2.98
C HIS A 58 -22.96 8.35 2.35
N HIS A 59 -22.36 7.30 2.87
CA HIS A 59 -22.54 5.92 2.39
C HIS A 59 -22.32 5.73 0.88
N HIS A 60 -21.39 6.49 0.29
CA HIS A 60 -21.07 6.39 -1.14
C HIS A 60 -20.41 5.07 -1.54
N SER A 61 -19.90 4.32 -0.57
CA SER A 61 -19.23 3.04 -0.79
C SER A 61 -19.77 1.99 0.16
N ALA A 62 -20.11 0.83 -0.36
CA ALA A 62 -20.32 -0.36 0.47
C ALA A 62 -18.94 -0.87 0.91
N LEU A 63 -18.61 -0.68 2.17
CA LEU A 63 -17.33 -1.16 2.71
C LEU A 63 -17.35 -2.69 2.72
N GLY A 64 -16.39 -3.26 2.02
CA GLY A 64 -16.19 -4.68 1.94
C GLY A 64 -15.14 -5.16 2.95
N TRP A 65 -14.36 -6.10 2.53
CA TRP A 65 -13.30 -6.73 3.31
C TRP A 65 -11.93 -6.47 2.69
N THR A 66 -10.93 -6.27 3.51
CA THR A 66 -9.53 -6.23 3.09
C THR A 66 -8.69 -7.19 3.92
N ALA A 67 -7.78 -7.92 3.27
CA ALA A 67 -6.84 -8.78 3.98
C ALA A 67 -5.77 -7.91 4.67
N PRO A 68 -5.40 -8.19 5.93
CA PRO A 68 -4.29 -7.51 6.59
C PRO A 68 -2.91 -8.04 6.11
N PHE A 69 -2.83 -8.54 4.89
CA PHE A 69 -1.63 -9.08 4.27
C PHE A 69 -1.70 -8.98 2.75
N HIS A 70 -0.55 -8.95 2.10
CA HIS A 70 -0.42 -9.09 0.65
C HIS A 70 0.03 -10.51 0.30
N ARG A 71 -0.57 -11.08 -0.75
CA ARG A 71 -0.13 -12.35 -1.34
C ARG A 71 0.73 -12.05 -2.55
N ILE A 72 1.94 -12.59 -2.55
CA ILE A 72 2.90 -12.40 -3.64
C ILE A 72 3.33 -13.76 -4.15
N ALA A 73 3.27 -13.96 -5.46
CA ALA A 73 3.84 -15.12 -6.12
C ALA A 73 5.05 -14.67 -6.95
N TYR A 74 6.19 -15.31 -6.74
CA TYR A 74 7.41 -15.00 -7.48
C TYR A 74 8.29 -16.23 -7.65
N TRP A 75 9.14 -16.20 -8.66
CA TRP A 75 10.18 -17.20 -8.80
C TRP A 75 11.26 -16.99 -7.75
N ASN A 76 11.67 -18.05 -7.05
CA ASN A 76 12.68 -17.97 -5.98
C ASN A 76 14.10 -17.73 -6.54
N LYS A 77 14.26 -16.69 -7.31
CA LYS A 77 15.53 -16.19 -7.87
C LYS A 77 15.95 -14.85 -7.31
N PHE A 78 15.20 -14.30 -6.36
CA PHE A 78 15.47 -12.98 -5.81
C PHE A 78 16.14 -13.07 -4.45
N GLY A 79 17.10 -12.15 -4.23
CA GLY A 79 17.59 -11.76 -2.92
C GLY A 79 16.77 -10.61 -2.36
N GLN A 80 16.70 -10.51 -1.04
CA GLN A 80 15.96 -9.51 -0.29
C GLN A 80 16.84 -8.95 0.82
N PRO A 81 16.70 -7.68 1.23
CA PRO A 81 17.44 -7.14 2.37
C PRO A 81 16.95 -7.77 3.68
N ASP A 82 17.89 -8.11 4.55
CA ASP A 82 17.59 -8.66 5.88
C ASP A 82 17.16 -7.57 6.88
N SER A 83 17.52 -6.32 6.60
CA SER A 83 17.38 -5.20 7.55
C SER A 83 16.17 -4.31 7.29
N TYR A 84 15.47 -4.48 6.18
CA TYR A 84 14.37 -3.63 5.79
C TYR A 84 13.38 -4.36 4.88
N PHE A 85 12.10 -4.02 5.05
CA PHE A 85 11.04 -4.43 4.14
C PHE A 85 10.12 -3.24 3.87
N SER A 86 9.70 -3.02 2.61
CA SER A 86 8.84 -1.90 2.27
C SER A 86 7.51 -1.98 3.03
N ARG A 87 7.08 -0.86 3.63
CA ARG A 87 5.84 -0.75 4.38
C ARG A 87 4.87 0.24 3.76
N VAL A 88 5.37 1.16 2.96
CA VAL A 88 4.63 2.28 2.37
C VAL A 88 4.58 2.10 0.87
N GLY A 89 3.46 2.46 0.26
CA GLY A 89 3.25 2.33 -1.17
C GLY A 89 2.29 1.19 -1.53
N ASP A 90 2.23 0.90 -2.79
CA ASP A 90 1.41 -0.20 -3.31
C ASP A 90 2.17 -1.55 -3.27
N GLN A 91 1.54 -2.57 -3.80
CA GLN A 91 2.11 -3.93 -3.82
C GLN A 91 3.41 -4.02 -4.62
N SER A 92 3.63 -3.13 -5.59
CA SER A 92 4.85 -3.09 -6.41
C SER A 92 6.07 -2.64 -5.62
N ASP A 93 5.89 -1.81 -4.60
CA ASP A 93 6.97 -1.32 -3.75
C ASP A 93 7.62 -2.42 -2.91
N ILE A 94 6.91 -3.54 -2.68
CA ILE A 94 7.47 -4.68 -1.96
C ILE A 94 8.69 -5.24 -2.68
N THR A 95 8.66 -5.26 -4.01
CA THR A 95 9.74 -5.81 -4.84
C THR A 95 10.79 -4.78 -5.26
N SER A 96 10.59 -3.50 -4.97
CA SER A 96 11.48 -2.42 -5.40
C SER A 96 12.91 -2.51 -4.85
N LEU A 97 13.09 -3.19 -3.72
CA LEU A 97 14.39 -3.40 -3.07
C LEU A 97 14.99 -4.78 -3.34
N TRP A 98 14.36 -5.59 -4.16
CA TRP A 98 14.81 -6.93 -4.45
C TRP A 98 15.83 -6.92 -5.62
N TRP A 99 16.77 -7.87 -5.60
CA TRP A 99 17.74 -8.07 -6.68
C TRP A 99 17.72 -9.51 -7.16
N ILE A 100 18.24 -9.74 -8.34
CA ILE A 100 18.44 -11.09 -8.85
C ILE A 100 19.66 -11.70 -8.15
N ASP A 101 19.45 -12.78 -7.40
CA ASP A 101 20.50 -13.61 -6.85
C ASP A 101 20.96 -14.60 -7.92
N ALA A 102 22.19 -14.45 -8.39
CA ALA A 102 22.71 -15.24 -9.50
C ALA A 102 22.74 -16.75 -9.21
N ALA A 103 23.01 -17.15 -7.97
CA ALA A 103 23.04 -18.55 -7.58
C ALA A 103 21.62 -19.16 -7.60
N LYS A 104 20.65 -18.45 -7.04
CA LYS A 104 19.25 -18.86 -7.09
C LYS A 104 18.70 -18.88 -8.50
N GLN A 105 19.06 -17.90 -9.32
CA GLN A 105 18.67 -17.88 -10.74
C GLN A 105 19.16 -19.12 -11.47
N GLN A 106 20.43 -19.49 -11.31
CA GLN A 106 20.99 -20.71 -11.92
C GLN A 106 20.24 -21.98 -11.46
N GLN A 107 19.83 -22.06 -10.19
CA GLN A 107 19.04 -23.16 -9.67
C GLN A 107 17.67 -23.24 -10.36
N VAL A 108 16.97 -22.10 -10.50
CA VAL A 108 15.69 -22.03 -11.20
C VAL A 108 15.82 -22.44 -12.66
N GLU A 109 16.84 -21.95 -13.37
CA GLU A 109 17.10 -22.32 -14.76
C GLU A 109 17.42 -23.81 -14.93
N ALA A 110 18.19 -24.36 -13.99
CA ALA A 110 18.48 -25.79 -14.01
C ALA A 110 17.24 -26.65 -13.75
N ALA A 111 16.36 -26.22 -12.83
CA ALA A 111 15.10 -26.92 -12.56
C ALA A 111 14.11 -26.81 -13.74
N ASN A 112 14.10 -25.71 -14.46
CA ASN A 112 13.29 -25.54 -15.68
C ASN A 112 13.71 -26.49 -16.82
N ARG A 113 14.99 -26.92 -16.83
CA ARG A 113 15.51 -27.89 -17.81
C ARG A 113 15.36 -29.33 -17.37
N ASP A 114 15.20 -29.57 -16.08
CA ASP A 114 15.13 -30.89 -15.46
C ASP A 114 14.02 -30.92 -14.41
N ALA A 115 12.87 -31.45 -14.79
CA ALA A 115 11.67 -31.54 -13.94
C ALA A 115 11.85 -32.43 -12.71
N SER A 116 12.91 -33.23 -12.62
CA SER A 116 13.22 -34.03 -11.44
C SER A 116 13.81 -33.19 -10.29
N ARG A 117 14.33 -32.00 -10.58
CA ARG A 117 14.91 -31.10 -9.59
C ARG A 117 13.82 -30.41 -8.78
N LYS A 118 13.97 -30.49 -7.47
CA LYS A 118 13.14 -29.75 -6.52
C LYS A 118 13.93 -28.53 -6.04
N LEU A 119 13.27 -27.38 -6.04
CA LEU A 119 13.80 -26.16 -5.45
C LEU A 119 13.31 -25.99 -4.02
N ASP A 120 14.15 -25.40 -3.17
CA ASP A 120 13.72 -25.00 -1.85
C ASP A 120 12.61 -23.95 -1.96
N VAL A 121 11.61 -24.10 -1.12
CA VAL A 121 10.55 -23.10 -0.98
C VAL A 121 11.15 -21.94 -0.19
N GLY A 122 11.05 -20.74 -0.72
CA GLY A 122 11.44 -19.53 0.00
C GLY A 122 10.55 -19.27 1.23
N PRO A 123 10.76 -18.19 1.95
CA PRO A 123 9.95 -17.87 3.12
C PRO A 123 8.48 -17.75 2.71
N LEU A 124 7.61 -18.51 3.39
CA LEU A 124 6.16 -18.50 3.15
C LEU A 124 5.49 -17.26 3.73
N GLU A 125 6.08 -16.66 4.75
CA GLU A 125 5.59 -15.46 5.41
C GLU A 125 6.75 -14.51 5.72
N ILE A 126 6.55 -13.24 5.43
CA ILE A 126 7.48 -12.16 5.80
C ILE A 126 6.77 -11.28 6.83
N ARG A 127 7.25 -11.34 8.08
CA ARG A 127 6.69 -10.60 9.23
C ARG A 127 7.64 -9.52 9.74
N PHE A 128 8.45 -8.95 8.88
CA PHE A 128 9.52 -8.02 9.26
C PHE A 128 9.06 -6.95 10.25
N TRP A 129 7.95 -6.26 10.00
CA TRP A 129 7.50 -5.16 10.84
C TRP A 129 6.91 -5.59 12.17
N GLN A 130 6.26 -6.75 12.24
CA GLN A 130 5.81 -7.31 13.52
C GLN A 130 7.00 -7.70 14.40
N ASP A 131 8.03 -8.29 13.81
CA ASP A 131 9.23 -8.69 14.54
C ASP A 131 10.09 -7.47 14.92
N PHE A 132 10.12 -6.45 14.07
CA PHE A 132 10.75 -5.17 14.39
C PHE A 132 10.06 -4.50 15.59
N ALA A 133 8.72 -4.41 15.60
CA ALA A 133 7.97 -3.83 16.70
C ALA A 133 8.18 -4.58 18.03
N LYS A 134 8.22 -5.91 18.01
CA LYS A 134 8.55 -6.72 19.19
C LYS A 134 9.95 -6.42 19.74
N ARG A 135 10.93 -6.30 18.85
CA ARG A 135 12.32 -5.98 19.26
C ARG A 135 12.43 -4.57 19.89
N GLN A 136 11.68 -3.59 19.35
CA GLN A 136 11.65 -2.24 19.93
C GLN A 136 10.96 -2.21 21.29
N ALA A 137 9.90 -3.00 21.49
CA ALA A 137 9.19 -3.07 22.76
C ALA A 137 9.97 -3.82 23.87
N ALA A 138 11.02 -4.57 23.52
CA ALA A 138 11.87 -5.33 24.43
C ALA A 138 13.14 -4.54 24.87
N GLN A 139 13.38 -3.36 24.31
CA GLN A 139 14.44 -2.42 24.66
C GLN A 139 13.94 -1.36 25.63
#